data_bc78bcfac0563995501809b1c47f716a
#
_entry.id   bc78bcfac0563995501809b1c47f716a
#
_cell.length_a   1.000
_cell.length_b   1.000
_cell.length_c   1.000
_cell.angle_alpha   90.00
_cell.angle_beta   90.00
_cell.angle_gamma   90.00
#
_symmetry.space_group_name_H-M   'P 1'
#
loop_
_entity.id
_entity.type
_entity.pdbx_description
1 polymer ?
#
loop_
_entity_poly.entity_id
_entity_poly.type
_entity_poly.pdbx_seq_one_letter_code
_entity_poly.pdbx_strand_id
1 'polypeptide(L)'
;MDANKLRAVYFIGAGGIGMSALVRYFLSKGKKVGGYDRTPSQLTEKLIEEGAQIHYEESVENIGSDFLDAESTLIVYTPAIPANHTELQYFQ
;
A
#
# COMPACT_ATOMS: atom_id res chain seq x y z
N MET A 1 8.35 11.10 -10.94
CA MET A 1 6.94 11.42 -10.58
C MET A 1 6.89 12.76 -9.86
N ASP A 2 6.01 13.63 -10.28
CA ASP A 2 5.80 14.91 -9.60
C ASP A 2 4.94 14.66 -8.36
N ALA A 3 5.40 15.11 -7.18
CA ALA A 3 4.67 14.91 -5.92
C ALA A 3 3.28 15.55 -5.94
N ASN A 4 3.08 16.63 -6.71
CA ASN A 4 1.77 17.27 -6.83
C ASN A 4 0.76 16.44 -7.62
N LYS A 5 1.23 15.48 -8.40
CA LYS A 5 0.38 14.56 -9.17
C LYS A 5 0.11 13.26 -8.43
N LEU A 6 0.78 13.03 -7.30
CA LEU A 6 0.62 11.82 -6.51
C LEU A 6 -0.74 11.85 -5.81
N ARG A 7 -1.59 10.88 -6.09
CA ARG A 7 -2.93 10.78 -5.49
C ARG A 7 -3.06 9.59 -4.56
N ALA A 8 -2.32 8.52 -4.83
CA ALA A 8 -2.45 7.28 -4.10
C ALA A 8 -1.09 6.66 -3.83
N VAL A 9 -1.02 5.91 -2.75
CA VAL A 9 0.18 5.15 -2.37
C VAL A 9 -0.24 3.73 -2.02
N TYR A 10 0.40 2.75 -2.62
CA TYR A 10 0.09 1.35 -2.39
C TYR A 10 1.29 0.66 -1.76
N PHE A 11 1.05 0.01 -0.62
CA PHE A 11 2.11 -0.64 0.15
C PHE A 11 2.02 -2.14 0.02
N ILE A 12 3.13 -2.78 -0.24
CA ILE A 12 3.23 -4.24 -0.20
C ILE A 12 4.06 -4.58 1.03
N GLY A 13 3.40 -5.10 2.08
CA GLY A 13 3.95 -5.26 3.40
C GLY A 13 3.60 -4.10 4.32
N ALA A 14 2.35 -3.64 4.29
CA ALA A 14 1.91 -2.41 4.96
C ALA A 14 2.09 -2.44 6.49
N GLY A 15 2.08 -3.62 7.11
CA GLY A 15 2.25 -3.75 8.56
C GLY A 15 3.69 -3.82 9.03
N GLY A 16 4.67 -3.65 8.15
CA GLY A 16 6.08 -3.61 8.56
C GLY A 16 6.37 -2.40 9.44
N ILE A 17 7.36 -2.53 10.33
CA ILE A 17 7.66 -1.49 11.33
C ILE A 17 7.90 -0.12 10.69
N GLY A 18 8.73 -0.03 9.68
CA GLY A 18 8.99 1.23 9.00
C GLY A 18 7.86 1.67 8.07
N MET A 19 7.04 0.73 7.62
CA MET A 19 5.99 0.99 6.65
C MET A 19 4.80 1.72 7.27
N SER A 20 4.45 1.39 8.52
CA SER A 20 3.31 2.01 9.17
C SER A 20 3.46 3.52 9.32
N ALA A 21 4.67 3.98 9.58
CA ALA A 21 4.93 5.42 9.68
C ALA A 21 4.68 6.11 8.33
N LEU A 22 5.09 5.48 7.24
CA LEU A 22 4.85 6.02 5.89
C LEU A 22 3.37 6.00 5.54
N VAL A 23 2.65 4.93 5.91
CA VAL A 23 1.19 4.87 5.69
C VAL A 23 0.52 6.07 6.36
N ARG A 24 0.84 6.34 7.62
CA ARG A 24 0.26 7.45 8.35
C ARG A 24 0.65 8.80 7.76
N TYR A 25 1.88 8.92 7.31
CA TYR A 25 2.35 10.15 6.68
C TYR A 25 1.48 10.49 5.46
N PHE A 26 1.28 9.53 4.56
CA PHE A 26 0.51 9.77 3.34
C PHE A 26 -0.97 9.98 3.62
N LEU A 27 -1.53 9.29 4.63
CA LEU A 27 -2.90 9.55 5.06
C LEU A 27 -3.06 11.00 5.54
N SER A 28 -2.08 11.50 6.29
CA SER A 28 -2.11 12.88 6.79
C SER A 28 -2.02 13.91 5.67
N LYS A 29 -1.51 13.52 4.50
CA LYS A 29 -1.42 14.38 3.32
C LYS A 29 -2.65 14.28 2.42
N GLY A 30 -3.69 13.57 2.85
CA GLY A 30 -4.91 13.43 2.08
C GLY A 30 -4.82 12.48 0.91
N LYS A 31 -3.78 11.63 0.86
CA LYS A 31 -3.62 10.65 -0.22
C LYS A 31 -4.49 9.42 0.04
N LYS A 32 -4.89 8.73 -1.02
CA LYS A 32 -5.49 7.41 -0.90
C LYS A 32 -4.37 6.43 -0.58
N VAL A 33 -4.53 5.65 0.48
CA VAL A 33 -3.50 4.70 0.90
C VAL A 33 -4.12 3.32 1.01
N GLY A 34 -3.49 2.36 0.38
CA GLY A 34 -3.91 0.96 0.46
C GLY A 34 -2.70 0.06 0.44
N GLY A 35 -2.94 -1.22 0.54
CA GLY A 35 -1.85 -2.15 0.46
C GLY A 35 -2.22 -3.55 0.89
N TYR A 36 -1.19 -4.36 0.93
CA TYR A 36 -1.26 -5.76 1.29
C TYR A 36 -0.34 -6.02 2.48
N ASP A 37 -0.79 -6.88 3.39
CA ASP A 37 0.08 -7.47 4.40
C ASP A 37 -0.27 -8.94 4.54
N ARG A 38 0.74 -9.76 4.75
CA ARG A 38 0.56 -11.21 4.86
C ARG A 38 -0.23 -11.59 6.13
N THR A 39 -0.05 -10.83 7.21
CA THR A 39 -0.56 -11.21 8.52
C THR A 39 -1.38 -10.09 9.15
N PRO A 40 -2.65 -10.34 9.50
CA PRO A 40 -3.41 -9.37 10.28
C PRO A 40 -2.72 -9.12 11.63
N SER A 41 -2.72 -7.88 12.08
CA SER A 41 -2.13 -7.48 13.35
C SER A 41 -2.90 -6.31 13.93
N GLN A 42 -2.65 -6.00 15.21
CA GLN A 42 -3.24 -4.81 15.82
C GLN A 42 -2.83 -3.56 15.06
N LEU A 43 -1.60 -3.53 14.55
CA LEU A 43 -1.11 -2.38 13.79
C LEU A 43 -1.85 -2.23 12.47
N THR A 44 -2.02 -3.31 11.69
CA THR A 44 -2.75 -3.22 10.42
C THR A 44 -4.21 -2.85 10.64
N GLU A 45 -4.83 -3.36 11.71
CA GLU A 45 -6.21 -3.00 12.05
C GLU A 45 -6.33 -1.50 12.36
N LYS A 46 -5.37 -0.95 13.09
CA LYS A 46 -5.35 0.49 13.38
C LYS A 46 -5.19 1.32 12.10
N LEU A 47 -4.34 0.88 11.20
CA LEU A 47 -4.16 1.58 9.92
C LEU A 47 -5.46 1.58 9.12
N ILE A 48 -6.20 0.48 9.13
CA ILE A 48 -7.50 0.41 8.48
C ILE A 48 -8.48 1.39 9.11
N GLU A 49 -8.52 1.46 10.44
CA GLU A 49 -9.37 2.42 11.15
C GLU A 49 -9.00 3.87 10.81
N GLU A 50 -7.72 4.13 10.53
CA GLU A 50 -7.23 5.46 10.19
C GLU A 50 -7.46 5.82 8.72
N GLY A 51 -7.96 4.87 7.91
CA GLY A 51 -8.34 5.13 6.53
C GLY A 51 -7.59 4.36 5.46
N ALA A 52 -6.65 3.49 5.83
CA ALA A 52 -5.93 2.67 4.86
C ALA A 52 -6.78 1.49 4.40
N GLN A 53 -6.68 1.14 3.12
CA GLN A 53 -7.40 0.02 2.52
C GLN A 53 -6.48 -1.19 2.43
N ILE A 54 -6.34 -1.94 3.52
CA ILE A 54 -5.41 -3.07 3.60
C ILE A 54 -6.15 -4.39 3.44
N HIS A 55 -5.61 -5.28 2.61
CA HIS A 55 -6.10 -6.65 2.49
C HIS A 55 -4.98 -7.64 2.81
N TYR A 56 -5.36 -8.89 3.07
CA TYR A 56 -4.44 -9.91 3.57
C TYR A 56 -4.25 -11.08 2.61
N GLU A 57 -4.94 -11.07 1.49
CA GLU A 57 -4.79 -12.09 0.46
C GLU A 57 -4.04 -11.52 -0.73
N GLU A 58 -2.95 -12.18 -1.12
CA GLU A 58 -2.19 -11.78 -2.29
C GLU A 58 -3.00 -12.06 -3.55
N SER A 59 -3.53 -11.00 -4.16
CA SER A 59 -4.28 -11.12 -5.41
C SER A 59 -4.37 -9.77 -6.09
N VAL A 60 -4.08 -9.76 -7.39
CA VAL A 60 -4.22 -8.56 -8.20
C VAL A 60 -5.67 -8.05 -8.16
N GLU A 61 -6.63 -8.94 -8.03
CA GLU A 61 -8.04 -8.57 -7.96
C GLU A 61 -8.41 -7.77 -6.71
N ASN A 62 -7.60 -7.88 -5.64
CA ASN A 62 -7.82 -7.15 -4.40
C ASN A 62 -7.25 -5.73 -4.44
N ILE A 63 -6.53 -5.37 -5.49
CA ILE A 63 -6.01 -4.01 -5.64
C ILE A 63 -7.17 -3.10 -6.02
N GLY A 64 -7.46 -2.12 -5.16
CA GLY A 64 -8.56 -1.20 -5.39
C GLY A 64 -8.35 -0.30 -6.60
N SER A 65 -9.46 0.16 -7.18
CA SER A 65 -9.41 0.99 -8.39
C SER A 65 -8.64 2.30 -8.20
N ASP A 66 -8.54 2.80 -6.97
CA ASP A 66 -7.78 4.02 -6.66
C ASP A 66 -6.29 3.87 -6.96
N PHE A 67 -5.79 2.64 -7.09
CA PHE A 67 -4.36 2.35 -7.20
C PHE A 67 -3.95 1.85 -8.59
N LEU A 68 -4.85 1.91 -9.56
CA LEU A 68 -4.59 1.36 -10.90
C LEU A 68 -3.96 2.37 -11.87
N ASP A 69 -3.92 3.65 -11.50
CA ASP A 69 -3.30 4.67 -12.32
C ASP A 69 -1.81 4.79 -11.98
N ALA A 70 -0.96 4.22 -12.83
CA ALA A 70 0.48 4.18 -12.59
C ALA A 70 1.11 5.58 -12.52
N GLU A 71 0.53 6.57 -13.17
CA GLU A 71 1.11 7.93 -13.19
C GLU A 71 0.87 8.67 -11.87
N SER A 72 -0.16 8.30 -11.12
CA SER A 72 -0.52 8.98 -9.88
C SER A 72 -0.38 8.11 -8.64
N THR A 73 0.14 6.88 -8.77
CA THR A 73 0.27 5.93 -7.66
C THR A 73 1.73 5.59 -7.39
N LEU A 74 2.15 5.76 -6.16
CA LEU A 74 3.48 5.35 -5.70
C LEU A 74 3.38 3.97 -5.09
N ILE A 75 4.29 3.07 -5.46
CA ILE A 75 4.35 1.72 -4.92
C ILE A 75 5.53 1.64 -3.95
N VAL A 76 5.24 1.22 -2.72
CA VAL A 76 6.26 1.08 -1.67
C VAL A 76 6.30 -0.38 -1.21
N TYR A 77 7.48 -0.98 -1.26
CA TYR A 77 7.67 -2.36 -0.82
C TYR A 77 9.05 -2.53 -0.20
N THR A 78 9.27 -3.64 0.50
CA THR A 78 10.57 -3.93 1.14
C THR A 78 11.27 -5.07 0.42
N PRO A 79 12.61 -5.21 0.60
CA PRO A 79 13.35 -6.35 0.04
C PRO A 79 12.86 -7.71 0.56
N ALA A 80 12.09 -7.75 1.65
CA ALA A 80 11.51 -8.99 2.16
C ALA A 80 10.40 -9.55 1.26
N ILE A 81 9.83 -8.72 0.39
CA ILE A 81 8.78 -9.17 -0.54
C ILE A 81 9.42 -9.96 -1.67
N PRO A 82 8.99 -11.22 -1.92
CA PRO A 82 9.56 -12.01 -3.02
C PRO A 82 9.32 -11.36 -4.38
N ALA A 83 10.27 -11.51 -5.29
CA ALA A 83 10.14 -10.96 -6.64
C ALA A 83 8.96 -11.54 -7.42
N ASN A 84 8.50 -12.73 -7.06
CA ASN A 84 7.34 -13.37 -7.70
C ASN A 84 6.00 -13.02 -7.05
N HIS A 85 5.98 -12.07 -6.12
CA HIS A 85 4.72 -11.60 -5.52
C HIS A 85 3.82 -11.03 -6.62
N THR A 86 2.58 -11.52 -6.71
CA THR A 86 1.71 -11.19 -7.85
C THR A 86 1.37 -9.70 -7.92
N GLU A 87 1.14 -9.07 -6.76
CA GLU A 87 0.81 -7.65 -6.73
C GLU A 87 2.02 -6.80 -7.09
N LEU A 88 3.22 -7.19 -6.62
CA LEU A 88 4.44 -6.49 -6.99
C LEU A 88 4.69 -6.58 -8.50
N GLN A 89 4.53 -7.76 -9.08
CA GLN A 89 4.68 -7.95 -10.52
C GLN A 89 3.69 -7.13 -11.33
N TYR A 90 2.47 -6.98 -10.82
CA TYR A 90 1.46 -6.16 -11.49
C TYR A 90 1.94 -4.72 -11.71
N PHE A 91 2.64 -4.16 -10.72
CA PHE A 91 3.09 -2.76 -10.76
C PHE A 91 4.43 -2.56 -11.46
N GLN A 92 5.13 -3.62 -11.80
CA GLN A 92 6.43 -3.51 -12.49
C GLN A 92 6.30 -3.40 -14.01
#